data_f967c37fa5d6226944de2985883bb057
#
_entry.id   f967c37fa5d6226944de2985883bb057
#
_cell.length_a   1.000
_cell.length_b   1.000
_cell.length_c   1.000
_cell.angle_alpha   90.00
_cell.angle_beta   90.00
_cell.angle_gamma   90.00
#
_symmetry.space_group_name_H-M   'P 1'
#
loop_
_entity.id
_entity.type
_entity.pdbx_description
1 polymer ?
#
loop_
_entity_poly.entity_id
_entity_poly.type
_entity_poly.pdbx_seq_one_letter_code
_entity_poly.pdbx_strand_id
1 'polypeptide(L)'
;AKRAFNTAKRYITFGVKDGVHSSVNERETRQNIAMLLDESLDEFLARKDLDGSISALTSLPAVECGWRSLEHFFSIINECTSYIVLRNADQVFKAKSDLHTDIDLLVSNINEFIAFSGAVKVKSNSHHAAYLINIAGYPVKFDLRTPEDGYYDASWAQEMLDSRVLKDGLYVPSPENAKWSLLYHALAHKKSVSADYAILF
;
A
#
# COMPACT_ATOMS: atom_id res chain seq x y z
N ALA A 1 -25.03 1.56 -17.47
CA ALA A 1 -24.66 1.88 -16.08
C ALA A 1 -24.62 3.40 -15.86
N LYS A 2 -23.79 4.18 -16.55
CA LYS A 2 -23.60 5.64 -16.35
C LYS A 2 -24.90 6.47 -16.49
N ARG A 3 -25.83 6.10 -17.41
CA ARG A 3 -27.13 6.75 -17.56
C ARG A 3 -28.08 6.48 -16.38
N ALA A 4 -28.15 5.23 -15.90
CA ALA A 4 -28.99 4.86 -14.76
C ALA A 4 -28.53 5.55 -13.48
N PHE A 5 -27.22 5.66 -13.28
CA PHE A 5 -26.62 6.33 -12.14
C PHE A 5 -26.89 7.84 -12.14
N ASN A 6 -26.73 8.53 -13.27
CA ASN A 6 -27.02 9.95 -13.40
C ASN A 6 -28.52 10.25 -13.19
N THR A 7 -29.41 9.31 -13.51
CA THR A 7 -30.82 9.41 -13.21
C THR A 7 -31.10 9.25 -11.72
N ALA A 8 -30.49 8.25 -11.07
CA ALA A 8 -30.58 8.05 -9.62
C ALA A 8 -30.05 9.27 -8.84
N LYS A 9 -28.91 9.85 -9.27
CA LYS A 9 -28.34 11.06 -8.67
C LYS A 9 -29.33 12.23 -8.63
N ARG A 10 -30.19 12.38 -9.66
CA ARG A 10 -31.21 13.44 -9.72
C ARG A 10 -32.36 13.24 -8.72
N TYR A 11 -32.66 12.00 -8.36
CA TYR A 11 -33.78 11.69 -7.45
C TYR A 11 -33.37 11.63 -5.96
N ILE A 12 -32.07 11.36 -5.65
CA ILE A 12 -31.60 11.16 -4.28
C ILE A 12 -31.06 12.47 -3.64
N THR A 13 -30.68 13.46 -4.43
CA THR A 13 -30.16 14.75 -3.93
C THR A 13 -31.25 15.70 -3.49
N PHE A 14 -32.00 15.37 -2.45
CA PHE A 14 -32.80 16.32 -1.72
C PHE A 14 -31.88 17.23 -0.87
N GLY A 15 -31.43 18.33 -1.45
CA GLY A 15 -30.80 19.44 -0.70
C GLY A 15 -29.34 19.23 -0.28
N VAL A 16 -28.70 18.11 -0.58
CA VAL A 16 -27.27 17.88 -0.29
C VAL A 16 -26.50 17.97 -1.61
N LYS A 17 -25.68 19.02 -1.74
CA LYS A 17 -24.73 19.15 -2.83
C LYS A 17 -23.76 17.99 -2.74
N ASP A 18 -23.63 17.21 -3.82
CA ASP A 18 -22.73 16.05 -3.91
C ASP A 18 -23.02 14.84 -3.00
N GLY A 19 -24.29 14.63 -2.63
CA GLY A 19 -24.70 13.49 -1.77
C GLY A 19 -24.54 12.09 -2.38
N VAL A 20 -24.18 11.97 -3.67
CA VAL A 20 -23.93 10.70 -4.34
C VAL A 20 -22.66 10.80 -5.17
N HIS A 21 -21.70 9.95 -4.85
CA HIS A 21 -20.44 9.79 -5.58
C HIS A 21 -20.46 8.50 -6.42
N SER A 22 -19.84 8.53 -7.59
CA SER A 22 -19.54 7.33 -8.39
C SER A 22 -18.08 7.38 -8.83
N SER A 23 -17.41 6.25 -8.73
CA SER A 23 -16.07 6.11 -9.25
C SER A 23 -16.00 6.44 -10.73
N VAL A 24 -14.99 7.18 -11.17
CA VAL A 24 -14.83 7.62 -12.56
C VAL A 24 -14.07 6.59 -13.40
N ASN A 25 -13.31 5.69 -12.78
CA ASN A 25 -12.54 4.64 -13.43
C ASN A 25 -12.39 3.41 -12.52
N GLU A 26 -11.79 2.33 -13.06
CA GLU A 26 -11.60 1.08 -12.34
C GLU A 26 -10.68 1.25 -11.12
N ARG A 27 -9.59 2.03 -11.22
CA ARG A 27 -8.67 2.29 -10.11
C ARG A 27 -9.40 2.89 -8.91
N GLU A 28 -10.19 3.93 -9.15
CA GLU A 28 -10.98 4.56 -8.08
C GLU A 28 -12.05 3.58 -7.52
N THR A 29 -12.62 2.72 -8.36
CA THR A 29 -13.53 1.68 -7.90
C THR A 29 -12.84 0.71 -6.97
N ARG A 30 -11.66 0.21 -7.32
CA ARG A 30 -10.85 -0.67 -6.48
C ARG A 30 -10.50 -0.01 -5.13
N GLN A 31 -10.02 1.21 -5.17
CA GLN A 31 -9.70 2.00 -3.97
C GLN A 31 -10.91 2.18 -3.06
N ASN A 32 -12.05 2.57 -3.63
CA ASN A 32 -13.27 2.79 -2.85
C ASN A 32 -13.79 1.50 -2.21
N ILE A 33 -13.80 0.38 -2.95
CA ILE A 33 -14.21 -0.93 -2.40
C ILE A 33 -13.25 -1.34 -1.29
N ALA A 34 -11.94 -1.28 -1.54
CA ALA A 34 -10.94 -1.67 -0.57
C ALA A 34 -11.05 -0.87 0.74
N MET A 35 -11.17 0.45 0.63
CA MET A 35 -11.21 1.34 1.81
C MET A 35 -12.55 1.36 2.54
N LEU A 36 -13.67 1.19 1.84
CA LEU A 36 -14.99 1.31 2.45
C LEU A 36 -15.58 -0.04 2.86
N LEU A 37 -15.27 -1.10 2.13
CA LEU A 37 -15.82 -2.43 2.38
C LEU A 37 -14.79 -3.41 2.96
N ASP A 38 -13.51 -3.00 3.02
CA ASP A 38 -12.42 -3.78 3.60
C ASP A 38 -12.19 -5.12 2.86
N GLU A 39 -12.32 -5.08 1.53
CA GLU A 39 -12.17 -6.23 0.63
C GLU A 39 -11.63 -5.80 -0.74
N SER A 40 -11.06 -6.73 -1.51
CA SER A 40 -10.65 -6.46 -2.88
C SER A 40 -11.87 -6.37 -3.83
N LEU A 41 -11.68 -5.73 -5.00
CA LEU A 41 -12.70 -5.72 -6.05
C LEU A 41 -13.08 -7.15 -6.48
N ASP A 42 -12.11 -8.04 -6.57
CA ASP A 42 -12.33 -9.41 -7.02
C ASP A 42 -13.15 -10.22 -5.98
N GLU A 43 -12.90 -10.03 -4.69
CA GLU A 43 -13.72 -10.59 -3.61
C GLU A 43 -15.14 -10.02 -3.65
N PHE A 44 -15.27 -8.71 -3.81
CA PHE A 44 -16.57 -8.05 -3.94
C PHE A 44 -17.38 -8.61 -5.11
N LEU A 45 -16.77 -8.78 -6.30
CA LEU A 45 -17.43 -9.31 -7.48
C LEU A 45 -17.74 -10.82 -7.39
N ALA A 46 -16.98 -11.56 -6.60
CA ALA A 46 -17.22 -12.99 -6.38
C ALA A 46 -18.43 -13.28 -5.47
N ARG A 47 -18.96 -12.28 -4.79
CA ARG A 47 -20.18 -12.44 -3.99
C ARG A 47 -21.37 -12.77 -4.89
N LYS A 48 -22.10 -13.86 -4.56
CA LYS A 48 -23.30 -14.29 -5.28
C LYS A 48 -24.55 -13.49 -4.93
N ASP A 49 -24.49 -12.68 -3.89
CA ASP A 49 -25.61 -11.98 -3.26
C ASP A 49 -25.63 -10.48 -3.55
N LEU A 50 -25.19 -10.06 -4.74
CA LEU A 50 -25.44 -8.70 -5.25
C LEU A 50 -26.95 -8.52 -5.54
N ASP A 51 -27.79 -8.74 -4.53
CA ASP A 51 -29.24 -8.64 -4.63
C ASP A 51 -29.76 -7.20 -4.59
N GLY A 52 -28.85 -6.21 -4.59
CA GLY A 52 -29.17 -4.80 -4.47
C GLY A 52 -29.45 -4.35 -3.05
N SER A 53 -29.17 -5.18 -2.04
CA SER A 53 -29.24 -4.76 -0.64
C SER A 53 -28.26 -3.64 -0.36
N ILE A 54 -28.71 -2.64 0.41
CA ILE A 54 -27.86 -1.52 0.85
C ILE A 54 -27.08 -1.97 2.07
N SER A 55 -25.78 -2.17 1.93
CA SER A 55 -24.89 -2.38 3.08
C SER A 55 -24.63 -1.02 3.72
N ALA A 56 -25.08 -0.85 4.98
CA ALA A 56 -24.68 0.30 5.77
C ALA A 56 -23.27 0.04 6.33
N LEU A 57 -22.36 1.01 6.16
CA LEU A 57 -21.07 0.98 6.85
C LEU A 57 -21.31 1.09 8.35
N THR A 58 -21.04 0.03 9.08
CA THR A 58 -21.24 -0.05 10.53
C THR A 58 -19.95 0.11 11.32
N SER A 59 -18.81 0.19 10.63
CA SER A 59 -17.48 0.37 11.22
C SER A 59 -16.72 1.51 10.54
N LEU A 60 -15.81 2.12 11.29
CA LEU A 60 -14.87 3.09 10.74
C LEU A 60 -13.85 2.38 9.83
N PRO A 61 -13.35 3.06 8.77
CA PRO A 61 -12.29 2.55 7.93
C PRO A 61 -11.06 2.13 8.74
N ALA A 62 -10.34 1.11 8.29
CA ALA A 62 -9.14 0.60 8.97
C ALA A 62 -8.05 1.67 9.14
N VAL A 63 -7.98 2.66 8.25
CA VAL A 63 -7.07 3.81 8.35
C VAL A 63 -7.30 4.63 9.63
N GLU A 64 -8.52 4.68 10.15
CA GLU A 64 -8.86 5.40 11.37
C GLU A 64 -8.76 4.53 12.64
N CYS A 65 -9.11 3.23 12.52
CA CYS A 65 -9.14 2.30 13.65
C CYS A 65 -7.84 1.52 13.85
N GLY A 66 -6.95 1.54 12.86
CA GLY A 66 -5.79 0.67 12.78
C GLY A 66 -6.09 -0.63 12.03
N TRP A 67 -5.05 -1.20 11.48
CA TRP A 67 -5.11 -2.41 10.64
C TRP A 67 -5.13 -3.66 11.53
N ARG A 68 -5.89 -4.68 11.13
CA ARG A 68 -6.04 -5.93 11.92
C ARG A 68 -4.76 -6.77 11.95
N SER A 69 -4.02 -6.78 10.84
CA SER A 69 -2.72 -7.47 10.69
C SER A 69 -1.94 -6.86 9.53
N LEU A 70 -0.68 -7.27 9.34
CA LEU A 70 0.10 -6.90 8.15
C LEU A 70 -0.47 -7.50 6.86
N GLU A 71 -0.97 -8.72 6.91
CA GLU A 71 -1.63 -9.36 5.76
C GLU A 71 -2.86 -8.55 5.32
N HIS A 72 -3.70 -8.17 6.29
CA HIS A 72 -4.85 -7.32 6.04
C HIS A 72 -4.44 -5.95 5.50
N PHE A 73 -3.43 -5.32 6.09
CA PHE A 73 -2.88 -4.04 5.61
C PHE A 73 -2.47 -4.14 4.14
N PHE A 74 -1.64 -5.12 3.80
CA PHE A 74 -1.15 -5.24 2.44
C PHE A 74 -2.22 -5.68 1.44
N SER A 75 -3.21 -6.49 1.84
CA SER A 75 -4.32 -6.86 0.95
C SER A 75 -5.11 -5.63 0.48
N ILE A 76 -5.30 -4.65 1.35
CA ILE A 76 -6.01 -3.40 1.02
C ILE A 76 -5.08 -2.41 0.29
N ILE A 77 -3.84 -2.24 0.75
CA ILE A 77 -2.88 -1.31 0.11
C ILE A 77 -2.54 -1.75 -1.33
N ASN A 78 -2.55 -3.05 -1.63
CA ASN A 78 -2.39 -3.58 -2.98
C ASN A 78 -3.40 -2.99 -3.98
N GLU A 79 -4.61 -2.71 -3.54
CA GLU A 79 -5.67 -2.11 -4.36
C GLU A 79 -5.56 -0.57 -4.43
N CYS A 80 -4.90 0.05 -3.46
CA CYS A 80 -4.95 1.49 -3.27
C CYS A 80 -3.79 2.24 -3.92
N THR A 81 -2.55 1.71 -3.83
CA THR A 81 -1.35 2.44 -4.27
C THR A 81 -0.30 1.53 -4.85
N SER A 82 0.65 2.12 -5.61
CA SER A 82 1.77 1.38 -6.17
C SER A 82 2.96 1.44 -5.22
N TYR A 83 3.44 0.25 -4.81
CA TYR A 83 4.61 0.10 -3.95
C TYR A 83 5.36 -1.19 -4.28
N ILE A 84 6.59 -1.32 -3.75
CA ILE A 84 7.32 -2.58 -3.63
C ILE A 84 7.99 -2.67 -2.25
N VAL A 85 8.05 -3.88 -1.69
CA VAL A 85 8.90 -4.20 -0.54
C VAL A 85 10.32 -4.41 -1.03
N LEU A 86 11.24 -3.53 -0.66
CA LEU A 86 12.60 -3.51 -1.21
C LEU A 86 13.46 -4.68 -0.73
N ARG A 87 13.26 -5.13 0.52
CA ARG A 87 14.11 -6.14 1.17
C ARG A 87 13.33 -6.97 2.16
N ASN A 88 13.80 -8.20 2.42
CA ASN A 88 13.26 -9.08 3.47
C ASN A 88 11.75 -9.32 3.39
N ALA A 89 11.19 -9.37 2.17
CA ALA A 89 9.77 -9.57 1.98
C ALA A 89 9.25 -10.85 2.65
N ASP A 90 10.08 -11.90 2.73
CA ASP A 90 9.77 -13.16 3.41
C ASP A 90 9.68 -13.03 4.95
N GLN A 91 10.15 -11.93 5.51
CA GLN A 91 10.11 -11.62 6.94
C GLN A 91 8.96 -10.69 7.32
N VAL A 92 8.35 -9.99 6.37
CA VAL A 92 7.32 -8.97 6.63
C VAL A 92 6.18 -9.52 7.49
N PHE A 93 5.61 -10.66 7.15
CA PHE A 93 4.51 -11.27 7.92
C PHE A 93 4.97 -12.03 9.17
N LYS A 94 6.27 -12.24 9.33
CA LYS A 94 6.85 -12.85 10.53
C LYS A 94 7.25 -11.81 11.56
N ALA A 95 7.28 -10.54 11.18
CA ALA A 95 7.61 -9.42 12.05
C ALA A 95 6.57 -9.36 13.18
N LYS A 96 6.88 -9.99 14.30
CA LYS A 96 6.22 -9.69 15.57
C LYS A 96 6.56 -8.23 15.89
N SER A 97 5.71 -7.58 16.66
CA SER A 97 5.78 -6.18 17.12
C SER A 97 7.12 -5.73 17.76
N ASP A 98 8.21 -6.38 17.42
CA ASP A 98 9.55 -5.93 17.80
C ASP A 98 9.87 -4.67 17.01
N LEU A 99 9.94 -3.55 17.70
CA LEU A 99 10.30 -2.19 17.25
C LEU A 99 11.61 -2.10 16.44
N HIS A 100 12.26 -3.21 16.16
CA HIS A 100 13.56 -3.29 15.47
C HIS A 100 13.46 -3.74 14.00
N THR A 101 12.28 -4.11 13.50
CA THR A 101 12.12 -4.54 12.11
C THR A 101 11.44 -3.45 11.30
N ASP A 102 12.24 -2.66 10.58
CA ASP A 102 11.73 -1.65 9.66
C ASP A 102 11.29 -2.33 8.36
N ILE A 103 10.11 -1.99 7.86
CA ILE A 103 9.65 -2.43 6.54
C ILE A 103 10.04 -1.36 5.52
N ASP A 104 10.97 -1.71 4.62
CA ASP A 104 11.46 -0.81 3.59
C ASP A 104 10.57 -0.85 2.35
N LEU A 105 9.92 0.25 2.01
CA LEU A 105 9.09 0.36 0.82
C LEU A 105 9.61 1.43 -0.15
N LEU A 106 9.56 1.13 -1.44
CA LEU A 106 9.55 2.14 -2.50
C LEU A 106 8.09 2.35 -2.92
N VAL A 107 7.60 3.57 -2.84
CA VAL A 107 6.22 3.94 -3.16
C VAL A 107 6.20 4.94 -4.32
N SER A 108 5.21 4.83 -5.20
CA SER A 108 5.10 5.74 -6.35
C SER A 108 4.71 7.17 -5.95
N ASN A 109 3.92 7.30 -4.89
CA ASN A 109 3.47 8.59 -4.37
C ASN A 109 3.30 8.50 -2.85
N ILE A 110 4.14 9.24 -2.14
CA ILE A 110 4.17 9.22 -0.67
C ILE A 110 2.89 9.78 -0.05
N ASN A 111 2.29 10.83 -0.64
CA ASN A 111 1.08 11.43 -0.12
C ASN A 111 -0.13 10.49 -0.28
N GLU A 112 -0.21 9.81 -1.42
CA GLU A 112 -1.22 8.79 -1.66
C GLU A 112 -1.08 7.62 -0.67
N PHE A 113 0.15 7.12 -0.48
CA PHE A 113 0.43 6.05 0.46
C PHE A 113 0.05 6.46 1.90
N ILE A 114 0.42 7.66 2.35
CA ILE A 114 0.07 8.17 3.67
C ILE A 114 -1.46 8.27 3.84
N ALA A 115 -2.16 8.78 2.82
CA ALA A 115 -3.61 8.94 2.88
C ALA A 115 -4.35 7.60 3.03
N PHE A 116 -3.91 6.56 2.33
CA PHE A 116 -4.54 5.24 2.41
C PHE A 116 -4.08 4.41 3.61
N SER A 117 -2.84 4.56 4.05
CA SER A 117 -2.27 3.74 5.14
C SER A 117 -2.53 4.26 6.53
N GLY A 118 -2.84 5.55 6.67
CA GLY A 118 -2.86 6.23 7.97
C GLY A 118 -1.47 6.42 8.57
N ALA A 119 -0.42 6.41 7.74
CA ALA A 119 0.96 6.53 8.19
C ALA A 119 1.25 7.88 8.83
N VAL A 120 1.87 7.88 10.00
CA VAL A 120 2.26 9.08 10.74
C VAL A 120 3.77 9.23 10.67
N LYS A 121 4.23 10.38 10.15
CA LYS A 121 5.66 10.66 10.04
C LYS A 121 6.31 10.80 11.41
N VAL A 122 7.39 10.05 11.63
CA VAL A 122 8.23 10.19 12.82
C VAL A 122 9.26 11.28 12.58
N LYS A 123 9.47 12.17 13.55
CA LYS A 123 10.59 13.10 13.51
C LYS A 123 11.89 12.30 13.56
N SER A 124 12.59 12.23 12.45
CA SER A 124 13.92 11.60 12.37
C SER A 124 14.98 12.69 12.20
N ASN A 125 16.09 12.55 12.89
CA ASN A 125 17.29 13.38 12.71
C ASN A 125 18.12 12.91 11.50
N SER A 126 17.70 11.87 10.80
CA SER A 126 18.33 11.32 9.60
C SER A 126 17.62 11.75 8.32
N HIS A 127 18.32 11.66 7.20
CA HIS A 127 17.78 11.94 5.85
C HIS A 127 16.68 10.95 5.42
N HIS A 128 16.24 10.03 6.31
CA HIS A 128 15.24 9.02 6.03
C HIS A 128 13.92 9.40 6.69
N ALA A 129 12.85 9.40 5.91
CA ALA A 129 11.53 9.59 6.44
C ALA A 129 10.97 8.25 6.93
N ALA A 130 11.02 8.05 8.25
CA ALA A 130 10.36 6.93 8.91
C ALA A 130 8.90 7.28 9.23
N TYR A 131 8.04 6.30 9.08
CA TYR A 131 6.61 6.40 9.35
C TYR A 131 6.15 5.27 10.26
N LEU A 132 5.15 5.56 11.09
CA LEU A 132 4.48 4.55 11.93
C LEU A 132 3.08 4.30 11.39
N ILE A 133 2.71 3.03 11.29
CA ILE A 133 1.36 2.59 10.96
C ILE A 133 0.88 1.70 12.10
N ASN A 134 -0.36 1.92 12.56
CA ASN A 134 -0.95 1.10 13.61
C ASN A 134 -1.44 -0.25 13.04
N ILE A 135 -0.77 -1.33 13.42
CA ILE A 135 -1.11 -2.70 13.02
C ILE A 135 -1.45 -3.51 14.27
N ALA A 136 -2.67 -4.01 14.36
CA ALA A 136 -3.16 -4.77 15.51
C ALA A 136 -2.97 -4.06 16.87
N GLY A 137 -3.07 -2.72 16.87
CA GLY A 137 -2.86 -1.89 18.06
C GLY A 137 -1.38 -1.55 18.35
N TYR A 138 -0.44 -2.00 17.53
CA TYR A 138 0.99 -1.72 17.70
C TYR A 138 1.53 -0.86 16.58
N PRO A 139 2.43 0.12 16.88
CA PRO A 139 3.08 0.92 15.85
C PRO A 139 4.15 0.09 15.14
N VAL A 140 3.97 -0.15 13.85
CA VAL A 140 4.98 -0.78 12.98
C VAL A 140 5.67 0.32 12.19
N LYS A 141 7.01 0.24 12.13
CA LYS A 141 7.83 1.24 11.44
C LYS A 141 8.01 0.88 9.97
N PHE A 142 7.80 1.88 9.13
CA PHE A 142 8.01 1.82 7.68
C PHE A 142 9.03 2.87 7.27
N ASP A 143 10.04 2.46 6.52
CA ASP A 143 10.97 3.38 5.83
C ASP A 143 10.50 3.53 4.38
N LEU A 144 10.02 4.74 4.05
CA LEU A 144 9.46 5.03 2.73
C LEU A 144 10.47 5.72 1.84
N ARG A 145 10.58 5.22 0.60
CA ARG A 145 11.35 5.79 -0.50
C ARG A 145 10.42 6.16 -1.64
N THR A 146 10.82 7.14 -2.43
CA THR A 146 10.15 7.52 -3.68
C THR A 146 11.17 7.63 -4.81
N PRO A 147 10.75 7.57 -6.07
CA PRO A 147 11.66 7.79 -7.21
C PRO A 147 12.42 9.11 -7.14
N GLU A 148 11.84 10.15 -6.53
CA GLU A 148 12.41 11.50 -6.48
C GLU A 148 13.28 11.76 -5.25
N ASP A 149 13.43 10.81 -4.32
CA ASP A 149 14.19 11.05 -3.07
C ASP A 149 15.71 10.97 -3.23
N GLY A 150 16.18 10.55 -4.40
CA GLY A 150 17.60 10.45 -4.73
C GLY A 150 18.30 9.23 -4.12
N TYR A 151 17.56 8.29 -3.53
CA TYR A 151 18.14 7.04 -3.03
C TYR A 151 18.56 6.11 -4.16
N TYR A 152 17.70 5.95 -5.16
CA TYR A 152 17.99 5.30 -6.45
C TYR A 152 17.98 6.33 -7.57
N ASP A 153 18.50 5.98 -8.74
CA ASP A 153 18.17 6.71 -9.96
C ASP A 153 16.66 6.71 -10.18
N ALA A 154 16.09 7.88 -10.49
CA ALA A 154 14.64 8.04 -10.57
C ALA A 154 14.01 7.15 -11.65
N SER A 155 14.67 6.96 -12.79
CA SER A 155 14.16 6.12 -13.87
C SER A 155 14.21 4.65 -13.51
N TRP A 156 15.25 4.23 -12.79
CA TRP A 156 15.33 2.86 -12.29
C TRP A 156 14.33 2.59 -11.16
N ALA A 157 14.14 3.53 -10.24
CA ALA A 157 13.12 3.41 -9.21
C ALA A 157 11.71 3.27 -9.80
N GLN A 158 11.40 4.04 -10.84
CA GLN A 158 10.12 3.92 -11.55
C GLN A 158 10.01 2.57 -12.28
N GLU A 159 11.05 2.13 -12.95
CA GLU A 159 11.08 0.80 -13.59
C GLU A 159 10.87 -0.34 -12.60
N MET A 160 11.46 -0.27 -11.40
CA MET A 160 11.20 -1.24 -10.33
C MET A 160 9.73 -1.30 -9.92
N LEU A 161 9.05 -0.15 -9.85
CA LEU A 161 7.61 -0.08 -9.55
C LEU A 161 6.77 -0.64 -10.69
N ASP A 162 7.12 -0.36 -11.95
CA ASP A 162 6.36 -0.78 -13.13
C ASP A 162 6.51 -2.28 -13.40
N SER A 163 7.71 -2.84 -13.12
CA SER A 163 8.04 -4.26 -13.32
C SER A 163 7.80 -5.14 -12.07
N ARG A 164 7.15 -4.59 -11.04
CA ARG A 164 6.91 -5.29 -9.80
C ARG A 164 6.11 -6.57 -9.99
N VAL A 165 6.36 -7.56 -9.15
CA VAL A 165 5.64 -8.83 -9.15
C VAL A 165 4.94 -9.06 -7.82
N LEU A 166 3.73 -9.63 -7.87
CA LEU A 166 3.01 -10.04 -6.67
C LEU A 166 3.54 -11.40 -6.21
N LYS A 167 4.05 -11.46 -4.99
CA LYS A 167 4.57 -12.68 -4.37
C LYS A 167 4.10 -12.76 -2.93
N ASP A 168 3.42 -13.84 -2.57
CA ASP A 168 2.93 -14.11 -1.22
C ASP A 168 2.12 -12.93 -0.62
N GLY A 169 1.31 -12.23 -1.45
CA GLY A 169 0.49 -11.11 -1.04
C GLY A 169 1.21 -9.75 -1.00
N LEU A 170 2.49 -9.68 -1.34
CA LEU A 170 3.29 -8.47 -1.36
C LEU A 170 3.76 -8.14 -2.79
N TYR A 171 3.75 -6.88 -3.18
CA TYR A 171 4.50 -6.46 -4.36
C TYR A 171 5.98 -6.35 -4.01
N VAL A 172 6.81 -7.02 -4.81
CA VAL A 172 8.28 -7.05 -4.70
C VAL A 172 8.92 -6.69 -6.03
N PRO A 173 10.20 -6.27 -6.06
CA PRO A 173 10.93 -6.07 -7.32
C PRO A 173 10.95 -7.36 -8.15
N SER A 174 11.04 -7.21 -9.47
CA SER A 174 11.37 -8.35 -10.35
C SER A 174 12.66 -9.03 -9.88
N PRO A 175 12.88 -10.32 -10.18
CA PRO A 175 14.09 -11.03 -9.72
C PRO A 175 15.40 -10.31 -10.10
N GLU A 176 15.44 -9.70 -11.26
CA GLU A 176 16.59 -8.91 -11.72
C GLU A 176 16.77 -7.64 -10.88
N ASN A 177 15.71 -6.87 -10.71
CA ASN A 177 15.74 -5.65 -9.92
C ASN A 177 15.99 -5.92 -8.43
N ALA A 178 15.49 -7.02 -7.89
CA ALA A 178 15.77 -7.45 -6.52
C ALA A 178 17.29 -7.65 -6.31
N LYS A 179 17.94 -8.34 -7.24
CA LYS A 179 19.40 -8.55 -7.19
C LYS A 179 20.17 -7.23 -7.24
N TRP A 180 19.86 -6.38 -8.21
CA TRP A 180 20.59 -5.12 -8.40
C TRP A 180 20.33 -4.11 -7.27
N SER A 181 19.10 -3.99 -6.78
CA SER A 181 18.78 -3.08 -5.67
C SER A 181 19.46 -3.49 -4.36
N LEU A 182 19.59 -4.80 -4.13
CA LEU A 182 20.30 -5.34 -2.98
C LEU A 182 21.80 -5.05 -3.06
N LEU A 183 22.41 -5.27 -4.24
CA LEU A 183 23.83 -4.97 -4.49
C LEU A 183 24.10 -3.47 -4.31
N TYR A 184 23.24 -2.63 -4.91
CA TYR A 184 23.34 -1.18 -4.78
C TYR A 184 23.29 -0.75 -3.31
N HIS A 185 22.34 -1.27 -2.53
CA HIS A 185 22.23 -0.97 -1.11
C HIS A 185 23.51 -1.37 -0.35
N ALA A 186 24.06 -2.55 -0.62
CA ALA A 186 25.25 -3.04 0.06
C ALA A 186 26.48 -2.16 -0.25
N LEU A 187 26.67 -1.78 -1.51
CA LEU A 187 27.84 -1.03 -1.95
C LEU A 187 27.74 0.47 -1.67
N ALA A 188 26.59 1.08 -1.96
CA ALA A 188 26.44 2.54 -1.87
C ALA A 188 26.15 3.01 -0.44
N HIS A 189 25.41 2.21 0.35
CA HIS A 189 24.92 2.66 1.65
C HIS A 189 25.56 1.96 2.86
N LYS A 190 25.93 0.68 2.75
CA LYS A 190 26.54 -0.04 3.88
C LYS A 190 28.05 -0.14 3.85
N LYS A 191 28.69 0.15 2.72
CA LYS A 191 30.15 0.04 2.50
C LYS A 191 30.72 -1.37 2.80
N SER A 192 29.87 -2.35 3.00
CA SER A 192 30.24 -3.76 3.21
C SER A 192 29.08 -4.66 2.81
N VAL A 193 29.40 -5.80 2.19
CA VAL A 193 28.42 -6.84 1.87
C VAL A 193 28.32 -7.75 3.11
N SER A 194 27.16 -7.85 3.73
CA SER A 194 26.96 -8.82 4.82
C SER A 194 27.00 -10.25 4.28
N ALA A 195 27.34 -11.23 5.13
CA ALA A 195 27.41 -12.64 4.73
C ALA A 195 26.11 -13.15 4.13
N ASP A 196 24.96 -12.64 4.61
CA ASP A 196 23.64 -13.00 4.09
C ASP A 196 23.41 -12.55 2.64
N TYR A 197 24.08 -11.48 2.21
CA TYR A 197 24.03 -11.00 0.82
C TYR A 197 25.04 -11.68 -0.09
N ALA A 198 26.17 -12.15 0.48
CA ALA A 198 27.20 -12.84 -0.31
C ALA A 198 26.73 -14.18 -0.91
N ILE A 199 25.68 -14.78 -0.34
CA ILE A 199 25.09 -16.03 -0.83
C ILE A 199 24.24 -15.80 -2.10
N LEU A 200 23.83 -14.56 -2.38
CA LEU A 200 22.94 -14.23 -3.52
C LEU A 200 23.72 -13.85 -4.80
N PHE A 201 25.03 -13.80 -4.73
CA PHE A 201 25.97 -13.49 -5.82
C PHE A 201 26.98 -14.63 -6.05
#